data_11fc616e93a67f4a2dc600f9deb512b8
#
_entry.id   11fc616e93a67f4a2dc600f9deb512b8
#
_cell.length_a   1.000
_cell.length_b   1.000
_cell.length_c   1.000
_cell.angle_alpha   90.00
_cell.angle_beta   90.00
_cell.angle_gamma   90.00
#
_symmetry.space_group_name_H-M   'P 1'
#
loop_
_entity.id
_entity.type
_entity.pdbx_description
1 polymer ?
#
loop_
_entity_poly.entity_id
_entity_poly.type
_entity_poly.pdbx_seq_one_letter_code
_entity_poly.pdbx_strand_id
1 'polypeptide(L)'
;VGQAIVGVADELADYFADAELQQARIRSLFGDAADFDDVIAAVLSSLSGGLPVQVAHGPEGQACPTATIRVLPEGAEIGAHVDNSFLHMPRARHLHRLVDTRGQLSYFVPLSVPQAGGELHVYTLQWAAAKLFMPD
;
A
#
# COMPACT_ATOMS: atom_id res chain seq x y z
N VAL A 1 -6.01 -5.53 -8.56
CA VAL A 1 -6.47 -6.79 -8.00
C VAL A 1 -5.81 -6.99 -6.64
N GLY A 2 -6.57 -7.36 -5.64
CA GLY A 2 -6.17 -7.50 -4.24
C GLY A 2 -6.84 -6.44 -3.36
N GLN A 3 -7.09 -6.80 -2.12
CA GLN A 3 -7.67 -5.89 -1.14
C GLN A 3 -6.58 -5.17 -0.36
N ALA A 4 -6.72 -3.85 -0.19
CA ALA A 4 -5.92 -3.14 0.78
C ALA A 4 -6.44 -3.45 2.18
N ILE A 5 -5.54 -3.62 3.16
CA ILE A 5 -5.90 -3.95 4.55
C ILE A 5 -6.91 -2.96 5.16
N VAL A 6 -6.89 -1.72 4.70
CA VAL A 6 -7.82 -0.67 5.13
C VAL A 6 -9.26 -0.87 4.64
N GLY A 7 -9.47 -1.71 3.63
CA GLY A 7 -10.79 -2.02 3.08
C GLY A 7 -11.48 -3.19 3.75
N VAL A 8 -10.76 -3.93 4.59
CA VAL A 8 -11.30 -5.13 5.24
C VAL A 8 -12.03 -4.73 6.51
N ALA A 9 -13.29 -5.14 6.63
CA ALA A 9 -13.99 -5.12 7.89
C ALA A 9 -13.32 -6.11 8.87
N ASP A 10 -13.83 -6.27 10.03
CA ASP A 10 -13.25 -6.90 11.21
C ASP A 10 -12.66 -8.33 11.06
N GLU A 11 -12.73 -8.96 9.87
CA GLU A 11 -12.28 -10.33 9.64
C GLU A 11 -10.93 -10.37 8.92
N LEU A 12 -9.85 -10.38 9.71
CA LEU A 12 -8.48 -10.47 9.21
C LEU A 12 -8.17 -11.80 8.50
N ALA A 13 -8.90 -12.87 8.80
CA ALA A 13 -8.66 -14.19 8.21
C ALA A 13 -8.85 -14.18 6.68
N ASP A 14 -9.96 -13.62 6.20
CA ASP A 14 -10.25 -13.52 4.76
C ASP A 14 -9.22 -12.62 4.06
N TYR A 15 -8.81 -11.53 4.72
CA TYR A 15 -7.77 -10.67 4.21
C TYR A 15 -6.45 -11.42 3.98
N PHE A 16 -6.01 -12.23 4.94
CA PHE A 16 -4.74 -12.95 4.80
C PHE A 16 -4.83 -14.10 3.80
N ALA A 17 -5.98 -14.77 3.68
CA ALA A 17 -6.20 -15.74 2.60
C ALA A 17 -6.12 -15.10 1.22
N ASP A 18 -6.73 -13.94 1.03
CA ASP A 18 -6.63 -13.14 -0.20
C ASP A 18 -5.20 -12.62 -0.44
N ALA A 19 -4.48 -12.24 0.62
CA ALA A 19 -3.11 -11.76 0.54
C ALA A 19 -2.17 -12.82 -0.02
N GLU A 20 -2.26 -14.07 0.44
CA GLU A 20 -1.46 -15.18 -0.07
C GLU A 20 -1.71 -15.43 -1.57
N LEU A 21 -2.98 -15.46 -1.97
CA LEU A 21 -3.36 -15.61 -3.37
C LEU A 21 -2.85 -14.45 -4.24
N GLN A 22 -2.91 -13.23 -3.72
CA GLN A 22 -2.41 -12.05 -4.40
C GLN A 22 -0.90 -12.10 -4.58
N GLN A 23 -0.14 -12.46 -3.57
CA GLN A 23 1.31 -12.63 -3.68
C GLN A 23 1.69 -13.68 -4.73
N ALA A 24 0.99 -14.82 -4.76
CA ALA A 24 1.21 -15.82 -5.79
C ALA A 24 0.95 -15.29 -7.21
N ARG A 25 -0.09 -14.47 -7.39
CA ARG A 25 -0.39 -13.81 -8.66
C ARG A 25 0.68 -12.78 -9.06
N ILE A 26 1.16 -11.98 -8.11
CA ILE A 26 2.23 -11.00 -8.37
C ILE A 26 3.49 -11.72 -8.82
N ARG A 27 3.92 -12.77 -8.11
CA ARG A 27 5.07 -13.57 -8.52
C ARG A 27 4.92 -14.14 -9.93
N SER A 28 3.72 -14.63 -10.28
CA SER A 28 3.46 -15.16 -11.62
C SER A 28 3.55 -14.12 -12.75
N LEU A 29 3.32 -12.83 -12.44
CA LEU A 29 3.45 -11.76 -13.43
C LEU A 29 4.92 -11.45 -13.79
N PHE A 30 5.82 -11.62 -12.85
CA PHE A 30 7.24 -11.31 -13.03
C PHE A 30 8.06 -12.55 -13.44
N GLY A 31 7.45 -13.76 -13.37
CA GLY A 31 8.11 -15.01 -13.74
C GLY A 31 9.39 -15.26 -12.94
N ASP A 32 10.35 -15.94 -13.58
CA ASP A 32 11.64 -16.28 -12.96
C ASP A 32 12.68 -15.16 -13.03
N ALA A 33 12.32 -13.97 -13.54
CA ALA A 33 13.29 -12.90 -13.82
C ALA A 33 13.85 -12.24 -12.57
N ALA A 34 13.03 -12.02 -11.55
CA ALA A 34 13.42 -11.54 -10.24
C ALA A 34 12.23 -11.70 -9.27
N ASP A 35 12.49 -11.91 -7.99
CA ASP A 35 11.48 -11.75 -6.97
C ASP A 35 11.16 -10.24 -6.82
N PHE A 36 9.93 -9.86 -7.12
CA PHE A 36 9.49 -8.46 -7.04
C PHE A 36 9.67 -7.90 -5.63
N ASP A 37 9.42 -8.71 -4.62
CA ASP A 37 9.54 -8.32 -3.22
C ASP A 37 10.98 -7.99 -2.86
N ASP A 38 11.93 -8.78 -3.34
CA ASP A 38 13.37 -8.54 -3.13
C ASP A 38 13.84 -7.26 -3.83
N VAL A 39 13.35 -7.00 -5.05
CA VAL A 39 13.68 -5.77 -5.79
C VAL A 39 13.18 -4.55 -5.04
N ILE A 40 11.93 -4.54 -4.58
CA ILE A 40 11.35 -3.43 -3.82
C ILE A 40 12.08 -3.26 -2.48
N ALA A 41 12.35 -4.35 -1.76
CA ALA A 41 13.08 -4.29 -0.51
C ALA A 41 14.48 -3.68 -0.69
N ALA A 42 15.20 -4.06 -1.74
CA ALA A 42 16.52 -3.50 -2.05
C ALA A 42 16.45 -2.00 -2.37
N VAL A 43 15.47 -1.56 -3.16
CA VAL A 43 15.26 -0.14 -3.48
C VAL A 43 14.93 0.66 -2.22
N LEU A 44 13.99 0.20 -1.41
CA LEU A 44 13.59 0.87 -0.17
C LEU A 44 14.74 0.91 0.85
N SER A 45 15.52 -0.17 0.98
CA SER A 45 16.71 -0.21 1.82
C SER A 45 17.75 0.83 1.35
N SER A 46 17.99 0.91 0.05
CA SER A 46 18.92 1.91 -0.50
C SER A 46 18.45 3.35 -0.22
N LEU A 47 17.17 3.63 -0.42
CA LEU A 47 16.59 4.97 -0.18
C LEU A 47 16.59 5.35 1.31
N SER A 48 16.52 4.39 2.21
CA SER A 48 16.54 4.62 3.66
C SER A 48 17.93 4.67 4.27
N GLY A 49 18.98 4.62 3.46
CA GLY A 49 20.36 4.61 3.95
C GLY A 49 20.83 3.27 4.50
N GLY A 50 20.26 2.16 4.00
CA GLY A 50 20.65 0.80 4.38
C GLY A 50 19.85 0.20 5.53
N LEU A 51 18.72 0.79 5.90
CA LEU A 51 17.83 0.18 6.90
C LEU A 51 17.23 -1.13 6.35
N PRO A 52 17.08 -2.17 7.21
CA PRO A 52 16.44 -3.41 6.80
C PRO A 52 14.97 -3.17 6.46
N VAL A 53 14.54 -3.74 5.34
CA VAL A 53 13.14 -3.72 4.92
C VAL A 53 12.55 -5.10 5.13
N GLN A 54 11.42 -5.16 5.79
CA GLN A 54 10.73 -6.40 6.12
C GLN A 54 9.24 -6.28 5.79
N VAL A 55 8.65 -7.38 5.33
CA VAL A 55 7.21 -7.47 5.15
C VAL A 55 6.52 -7.46 6.52
N ALA A 56 5.49 -6.67 6.66
CA ALA A 56 4.67 -6.68 7.87
C ALA A 56 3.92 -8.03 8.00
N HIS A 57 3.76 -8.52 9.22
CA HIS A 57 3.06 -9.77 9.51
C HIS A 57 1.85 -9.52 10.39
N GLY A 58 0.82 -10.31 10.18
CA GLY A 58 -0.36 -10.36 11.02
C GLY A 58 -0.09 -11.05 12.37
N PRO A 59 -1.12 -11.09 13.24
CA PRO A 59 -0.98 -11.62 14.61
C PRO A 59 -0.53 -13.07 14.69
N GLU A 60 -0.81 -13.87 13.67
CA GLU A 60 -0.47 -15.30 13.58
C GLU A 60 0.72 -15.57 12.65
N GLY A 61 1.46 -14.52 12.27
CA GLY A 61 2.62 -14.63 11.42
C GLY A 61 2.34 -14.62 9.92
N GLN A 62 1.10 -14.40 9.50
CA GLN A 62 0.74 -14.27 8.09
C GLN A 62 1.38 -13.02 7.49
N ALA A 63 1.97 -13.14 6.31
CA ALA A 63 2.56 -11.99 5.62
C ALA A 63 1.48 -11.07 5.04
N CYS A 64 1.66 -9.76 5.22
CA CYS A 64 0.86 -8.77 4.49
C CYS A 64 1.28 -8.75 3.00
N PRO A 65 0.36 -8.41 2.08
CA PRO A 65 0.75 -8.20 0.69
C PRO A 65 1.73 -7.03 0.58
N THR A 66 2.77 -7.22 -0.20
CA THR A 66 3.83 -6.23 -0.44
C THR A 66 3.40 -5.13 -1.39
N ALA A 67 2.43 -5.41 -2.25
CA ALA A 67 1.91 -4.44 -3.20
C ALA A 67 0.43 -4.70 -3.54
N THR A 68 -0.24 -3.69 -4.03
CA THR A 68 -1.59 -3.77 -4.60
C THR A 68 -1.55 -3.29 -6.05
N ILE A 69 -2.02 -4.12 -6.98
CA ILE A 69 -2.13 -3.73 -8.38
C ILE A 69 -3.51 -3.10 -8.59
N ARG A 70 -3.52 -1.87 -9.07
CA ARG A 70 -4.74 -1.13 -9.40
C ARG A 70 -4.85 -0.92 -10.91
N VAL A 71 -6.03 -1.14 -11.44
CA VAL A 71 -6.37 -0.79 -12.83
C VAL A 71 -7.38 0.34 -12.76
N LEU A 72 -7.03 1.47 -13.35
CA LEU A 72 -7.94 2.59 -13.50
C LEU A 72 -8.47 2.57 -14.94
N PRO A 73 -9.76 2.30 -15.15
CA PRO A 73 -10.37 2.41 -16.47
C PRO A 73 -10.43 3.87 -16.93
N GLU A 74 -10.68 4.05 -18.21
CA GLU A 74 -10.85 5.39 -18.79
C GLU A 74 -11.91 6.20 -18.03
N GLY A 75 -11.58 7.45 -17.70
CA GLY A 75 -12.44 8.35 -16.94
C GLY A 75 -12.48 8.10 -15.44
N ALA A 76 -11.79 7.08 -14.92
CA ALA A 76 -11.68 6.87 -13.49
C ALA A 76 -10.48 7.62 -12.90
N GLU A 77 -10.63 8.04 -11.66
CA GLU A 77 -9.57 8.71 -10.89
C GLU A 77 -9.48 8.16 -9.46
N ILE A 78 -8.34 8.33 -8.85
CA ILE A 78 -8.18 8.22 -7.40
C ILE A 78 -8.28 9.65 -6.85
N GLY A 79 -9.35 9.93 -6.13
CA GLY A 79 -9.58 11.26 -5.55
C GLY A 79 -8.43 11.71 -4.65
N ALA A 80 -8.34 13.02 -4.42
CA ALA A 80 -7.33 13.57 -3.53
C ALA A 80 -7.44 12.94 -2.13
N HIS A 81 -6.34 12.46 -1.60
CA HIS A 81 -6.29 11.81 -0.28
C HIS A 81 -4.93 12.03 0.37
N VAL A 82 -4.84 11.68 1.64
CA VAL A 82 -3.58 11.62 2.37
C VAL A 82 -3.33 10.17 2.75
N ASP A 83 -2.20 9.63 2.37
CA ASP A 83 -1.89 8.20 2.48
C ASP A 83 -2.01 7.62 3.89
N ASN A 84 -1.76 8.42 4.92
CA ASN A 84 -1.87 7.97 6.30
C ASN A 84 -3.24 8.23 6.94
N SER A 85 -4.22 8.74 6.20
CA SER A 85 -5.56 9.04 6.74
C SER A 85 -6.25 7.81 7.32
N PHE A 86 -6.01 6.64 6.73
CA PHE A 86 -6.62 5.38 7.17
C PHE A 86 -6.22 4.98 8.59
N LEU A 87 -5.05 5.41 9.08
CA LEU A 87 -4.59 5.11 10.43
C LEU A 87 -5.52 5.67 11.52
N HIS A 88 -6.31 6.69 11.18
CA HIS A 88 -7.28 7.28 12.09
C HIS A 88 -8.65 6.58 12.04
N MET A 89 -8.85 5.67 11.09
CA MET A 89 -10.11 4.92 10.97
C MET A 89 -10.18 3.82 12.04
N PRO A 90 -11.34 3.61 12.69
CA PRO A 90 -11.50 2.55 13.70
C PRO A 90 -11.09 1.16 13.20
N ARG A 91 -11.39 0.85 11.95
CA ARG A 91 -11.03 -0.42 11.29
C ARG A 91 -9.53 -0.65 11.12
N ALA A 92 -8.72 0.40 11.17
CA ALA A 92 -7.27 0.30 11.04
C ALA A 92 -6.52 0.18 12.39
N ARG A 93 -7.23 0.13 13.51
CA ARG A 93 -6.62 0.07 14.85
C ARG A 93 -5.63 -1.08 15.04
N HIS A 94 -5.84 -2.20 14.36
CA HIS A 94 -4.93 -3.34 14.43
C HIS A 94 -3.55 -3.00 13.87
N LEU A 95 -3.46 -2.10 12.86
CA LEU A 95 -2.19 -1.68 12.28
C LEU A 95 -1.29 -0.94 13.28
N HIS A 96 -1.88 -0.21 14.25
CA HIS A 96 -1.11 0.47 15.31
C HIS A 96 -0.32 -0.49 16.21
N ARG A 97 -0.64 -1.78 16.18
CA ARG A 97 0.10 -2.82 16.91
C ARG A 97 1.18 -3.48 16.05
N LEU A 98 1.07 -3.36 14.72
CA LEU A 98 1.95 -4.01 13.76
C LEU A 98 3.07 -3.08 13.30
N VAL A 99 2.79 -1.77 13.19
CA VAL A 99 3.70 -0.81 12.60
C VAL A 99 3.86 0.44 13.46
N ASP A 100 5.03 1.08 13.36
CA ASP A 100 5.22 2.43 13.90
C ASP A 100 4.57 3.45 12.96
N THR A 101 3.50 4.08 13.42
CA THR A 101 2.68 5.00 12.63
C THR A 101 3.21 6.45 12.61
N ARG A 102 4.39 6.71 13.20
CA ARG A 102 4.98 8.06 13.25
C ARG A 102 5.52 8.53 11.91
N GLY A 103 5.84 7.60 11.02
CA GLY A 103 6.29 7.91 9.68
C GLY A 103 5.71 6.91 8.68
N GLN A 104 5.39 7.41 7.50
CA GLN A 104 4.91 6.58 6.39
C GLN A 104 5.59 7.03 5.11
N LEU A 105 6.02 6.06 4.32
CA LEU A 105 6.45 6.23 2.94
C LEU A 105 5.52 5.41 2.05
N SER A 106 4.99 6.04 1.01
CA SER A 106 4.26 5.35 -0.05
C SER A 106 5.13 5.31 -1.30
N TYR A 107 5.11 4.19 -2.00
CA TYR A 107 5.72 4.07 -3.30
C TYR A 107 4.68 3.71 -4.35
N PHE A 108 4.87 4.22 -5.55
CA PHE A 108 4.00 4.00 -6.68
C PHE A 108 4.84 3.63 -7.91
N VAL A 109 4.46 2.55 -8.57
CA VAL A 109 5.14 2.08 -9.78
C VAL A 109 4.12 1.97 -10.90
N PRO A 110 4.16 2.85 -11.93
CA PRO A 110 3.28 2.72 -13.08
C PRO A 110 3.74 1.54 -13.96
N LEU A 111 2.90 0.53 -14.10
CA LEU A 111 3.14 -0.62 -14.97
C LEU A 111 2.72 -0.34 -16.42
N SER A 112 1.73 0.52 -16.60
CA SER A 112 1.25 1.00 -17.88
C SER A 112 0.73 2.42 -17.72
N VAL A 113 1.05 3.28 -18.65
CA VAL A 113 0.58 4.67 -18.64
C VAL A 113 -0.34 4.91 -19.82
N PRO A 114 -1.40 5.73 -19.67
CA PRO A 114 -2.27 6.10 -20.79
C PRO A 114 -1.55 7.05 -21.73
N GLN A 115 -2.11 7.22 -22.94
CA GLN A 115 -1.60 8.18 -23.93
C GLN A 115 -1.85 9.64 -23.49
N ALA A 116 -2.89 9.87 -22.68
CA ALA A 116 -3.23 11.17 -22.10
C ALA A 116 -3.90 10.95 -20.74
N GLY A 117 -3.70 11.88 -19.81
CA GLY A 117 -4.18 11.74 -18.44
C GLY A 117 -3.29 10.80 -17.61
N GLY A 118 -3.77 10.44 -16.43
CA GLY A 118 -3.06 9.55 -15.48
C GLY A 118 -1.95 10.25 -14.70
N GLU A 119 -1.95 11.56 -14.67
CA GLU A 119 -0.97 12.34 -13.93
C GLU A 119 -1.15 12.15 -12.42
N LEU A 120 -0.02 12.06 -11.71
CA LEU A 120 0.01 12.14 -10.26
C LEU A 120 0.09 13.60 -9.82
N HIS A 121 -0.94 14.07 -9.14
CA HIS A 121 -0.97 15.42 -8.58
C HIS A 121 -0.54 15.39 -7.11
N VAL A 122 0.55 16.06 -6.79
CA VAL A 122 1.05 16.20 -5.41
C VAL A 122 0.75 17.61 -4.92
N TYR A 123 -0.03 17.70 -3.87
CA TYR A 123 -0.40 18.98 -3.26
C TYR A 123 0.60 19.37 -2.17
N THR A 124 0.85 20.66 -2.02
CA THR A 124 1.72 21.20 -0.94
C THR A 124 1.03 21.23 0.43
N LEU A 125 -0.23 20.80 0.50
CA LEU A 125 -1.00 20.78 1.74
C LEU A 125 -0.44 19.73 2.70
N GLN A 126 0.03 20.19 3.87
CA GLN A 126 0.54 19.31 4.90
C GLN A 126 -0.59 18.65 5.72
N TRP A 127 -0.36 17.46 6.24
CA TRP A 127 -1.35 16.69 7.01
C TRP A 127 -1.98 17.50 8.17
N ALA A 128 -1.17 18.26 8.90
CA ALA A 128 -1.66 19.10 10.00
C ALA A 128 -2.69 20.13 9.54
N ALA A 129 -2.54 20.68 8.33
CA ALA A 129 -3.51 21.59 7.73
C ALA A 129 -4.68 20.85 7.09
N ALA A 130 -4.44 19.68 6.50
CA ALA A 130 -5.50 18.87 5.87
C ALA A 130 -6.57 18.43 6.87
N LYS A 131 -6.21 18.13 8.10
CA LYS A 131 -7.15 17.78 9.18
C LYS A 131 -8.27 18.80 9.41
N LEU A 132 -8.02 20.05 9.12
CA LEU A 132 -9.02 21.12 9.29
C LEU A 132 -10.19 21.00 8.29
N PHE A 133 -10.02 20.25 7.23
CA PHE A 133 -11.00 20.09 6.15
C PHE A 133 -11.60 18.68 6.09
N MET A 134 -11.19 17.79 6.99
CA MET A 134 -11.74 16.44 7.03
C MET A 134 -12.92 16.40 8.02
N PRO A 135 -14.07 15.84 7.64
CA PRO A 135 -15.15 15.61 8.57
C PRO A 135 -14.71 14.56 9.62
N ASP A 136 -15.22 14.73 10.83
CA ASP A 136 -15.05 13.78 11.95
C ASP A 136 -15.66 12.39 11.63
#